data_d832ba597a63042aec27126f5923ac46
#
_entry.id   d832ba597a63042aec27126f5923ac46
#
_cell.length_a   1.000
_cell.length_b   1.000
_cell.length_c   1.000
_cell.angle_alpha   90.00
_cell.angle_beta   90.00
_cell.angle_gamma   90.00
#
_symmetry.space_group_name_H-M   'P 1'
#
loop_
_entity.id
_entity.type
_entity.pdbx_description
1 polymer ?
#
loop_
_entity_poly.entity_id
_entity_poly.type
_entity_poly.pdbx_seq_one_letter_code
_entity_poly.pdbx_strand_id
1 'polypeptide(L)'
;SLREIAGEEGAVRGQIVELAEAQLATQSEIARIMIFAIPIALIILVIATNSWLEPVLFALVIAVGVLLNMGTNFIFSEISFITQSVAAVLQLAVTMDYAILFLHRTNEYKEAGDPLEVAVKKAMKKSFSPIASSAATTFFGFLALVFMRFQLGPDLGLVLAKGVVFSMLSVFLLLPALILLLDRLIEKTTHRPFLPSFKGLGKLVIKLAVPILIIVALIIVPAFLGQRSNNFIYGMGGYAEDSRAARDVRLITDRFGNNMQMALLVPRDQPALEEIFIDKLEELPEVKSLTSFISVSSSALPPEIISEELTSQLLSDDFSRIIVVSNSPSEGPETFALAEHIREIADEVYGPDSEIHLVGENFVITDMRDTIQEDSIIVNGLAILAVALVIAIAFRSISLPFLLVLTIEISIWINLALPYFSGTNLSYIGYLIVSTVQLGATVDYGILLTQHYMDNRKILGKKEAARKSVSDTAGSLISPAFILAAVGLVLAAVSSISVVSELGLVLGRGALLSLGMVIFLLPNLLRIFDRLIEKTTWKADFLPDSLIHRKEKQEFTQNEQS
;
A
#
# COMPACT_ATOMS: atom_id res chain seq x y z
N SER A 1 -26.25 -23.85 -6.36
CA SER A 1 -25.84 -22.51 -6.81
C SER A 1 -26.28 -22.28 -8.27
N LEU A 2 -26.37 -21.02 -8.72
CA LEU A 2 -26.69 -20.70 -10.13
C LEU A 2 -25.72 -21.37 -11.10
N ARG A 3 -24.46 -21.55 -10.72
CA ARG A 3 -23.44 -22.26 -11.50
C ARG A 3 -23.66 -23.76 -11.61
N GLU A 4 -24.22 -24.41 -10.60
CA GLU A 4 -24.60 -25.82 -10.68
C GLU A 4 -25.73 -26.04 -11.68
N ILE A 5 -26.67 -25.09 -11.75
CA ILE A 5 -27.76 -25.09 -12.71
C ILE A 5 -27.25 -24.80 -14.13
N ALA A 6 -26.34 -23.85 -14.30
CA ALA A 6 -25.78 -23.49 -15.59
C ALA A 6 -24.83 -24.56 -16.17
N GLY A 7 -24.28 -25.45 -15.35
CA GLY A 7 -23.33 -26.48 -15.77
C GLY A 7 -21.96 -25.91 -16.20
N GLU A 8 -21.16 -26.78 -16.87
CA GLU A 8 -19.82 -26.36 -17.32
C GLU A 8 -19.82 -25.46 -18.56
N GLU A 9 -20.85 -25.60 -19.40
CA GLU A 9 -21.01 -24.84 -20.66
C GLU A 9 -21.78 -23.53 -20.46
N GLY A 10 -22.46 -23.36 -19.34
CA GLY A 10 -23.18 -22.14 -19.02
C GLY A 10 -22.28 -21.05 -18.43
N ALA A 11 -22.50 -19.78 -18.82
CA ALA A 11 -21.83 -18.61 -18.28
C ALA A 11 -22.76 -17.84 -17.34
N VAL A 12 -22.22 -17.35 -16.21
CA VAL A 12 -22.97 -16.58 -15.21
C VAL A 12 -22.21 -15.29 -14.89
N ARG A 13 -22.91 -14.14 -14.99
CA ARG A 13 -22.38 -12.83 -14.67
C ARG A 13 -23.34 -12.10 -13.72
N GLY A 14 -22.80 -11.23 -12.88
CA GLY A 14 -23.52 -10.30 -12.02
C GLY A 14 -22.84 -10.08 -10.69
N GLN A 15 -23.11 -8.95 -10.09
CA GLN A 15 -22.45 -8.48 -8.86
C GLN A 15 -22.51 -9.47 -7.69
N ILE A 16 -23.65 -10.17 -7.52
CA ILE A 16 -23.80 -11.20 -6.46
C ILE A 16 -22.85 -12.38 -6.71
N VAL A 17 -22.66 -12.78 -7.97
CA VAL A 17 -21.74 -13.86 -8.33
C VAL A 17 -20.29 -13.42 -8.07
N GLU A 18 -19.97 -12.19 -8.41
CA GLU A 18 -18.65 -11.59 -8.21
C GLU A 18 -18.28 -11.51 -6.74
N LEU A 19 -19.15 -11.01 -5.89
CA LEU A 19 -18.94 -10.95 -4.45
C LEU A 19 -18.82 -12.35 -3.81
N ALA A 20 -19.69 -13.27 -4.20
CA ALA A 20 -19.66 -14.64 -3.67
C ALA A 20 -18.34 -15.35 -4.04
N GLU A 21 -17.86 -15.20 -5.28
CA GLU A 21 -16.59 -15.78 -5.70
C GLU A 21 -15.39 -15.15 -5.02
N ALA A 22 -15.38 -13.82 -4.87
CA ALA A 22 -14.31 -13.14 -4.14
C ALA A 22 -14.25 -13.62 -2.68
N GLN A 23 -15.38 -13.80 -2.01
CA GLN A 23 -15.43 -14.31 -0.63
C GLN A 23 -14.96 -15.78 -0.55
N LEU A 24 -15.39 -16.64 -1.46
CA LEU A 24 -14.97 -18.05 -1.49
C LEU A 24 -13.48 -18.18 -1.83
N ALA A 25 -12.98 -17.37 -2.75
CA ALA A 25 -11.58 -17.33 -3.12
C ALA A 25 -10.70 -16.93 -1.92
N THR A 26 -11.11 -15.94 -1.14
CA THR A 26 -10.33 -15.38 -0.03
C THR A 26 -9.84 -16.44 0.96
N GLN A 27 -10.71 -17.35 1.40
CA GLN A 27 -10.33 -18.36 2.41
C GLN A 27 -9.26 -19.33 1.89
N SER A 28 -9.37 -19.74 0.62
CA SER A 28 -8.39 -20.63 0.00
C SER A 28 -7.10 -19.91 -0.39
N GLU A 29 -7.18 -18.65 -0.74
CA GLU A 29 -6.05 -17.82 -1.17
C GLU A 29 -5.09 -17.51 -0.04
N ILE A 30 -5.57 -17.13 1.14
CA ILE A 30 -4.71 -16.82 2.29
C ILE A 30 -3.77 -18.00 2.57
N ALA A 31 -4.31 -19.21 2.64
CA ALA A 31 -3.50 -20.40 2.85
C ALA A 31 -2.49 -20.63 1.71
N ARG A 32 -2.90 -20.45 0.45
CA ARG A 32 -2.03 -20.59 -0.72
C ARG A 32 -0.91 -19.55 -0.74
N ILE A 33 -1.23 -18.28 -0.48
CA ILE A 33 -0.24 -17.21 -0.40
C ILE A 33 0.78 -17.51 0.70
N MET A 34 0.33 -17.92 1.90
CA MET A 34 1.22 -18.23 3.02
C MET A 34 2.12 -19.43 2.75
N ILE A 35 1.66 -20.46 2.02
CA ILE A 35 2.46 -21.62 1.62
C ILE A 35 3.67 -21.20 0.77
N PHE A 36 3.56 -20.17 -0.05
CA PHE A 36 4.69 -19.66 -0.85
C PHE A 36 5.46 -18.53 -0.15
N ALA A 37 4.75 -17.60 0.52
CA ALA A 37 5.38 -16.44 1.15
C ALA A 37 6.31 -16.83 2.31
N ILE A 38 5.88 -17.76 3.18
CA ILE A 38 6.69 -18.16 4.35
C ILE A 38 8.00 -18.85 3.93
N PRO A 39 8.03 -19.85 3.04
CA PRO A 39 9.30 -20.45 2.60
C PRO A 39 10.23 -19.45 1.91
N ILE A 40 9.71 -18.58 1.05
CA ILE A 40 10.53 -17.55 0.37
C ILE A 40 11.13 -16.58 1.40
N ALA A 41 10.33 -16.11 2.35
CA ALA A 41 10.81 -15.26 3.42
C ALA A 41 11.88 -15.96 4.28
N LEU A 42 11.68 -17.25 4.61
CA LEU A 42 12.66 -18.06 5.34
C LEU A 42 13.98 -18.23 4.55
N ILE A 43 13.91 -18.47 3.25
CA ILE A 43 15.11 -18.56 2.40
C ILE A 43 15.90 -17.25 2.43
N ILE A 44 15.23 -16.12 2.29
CA ILE A 44 15.89 -14.80 2.34
C ILE A 44 16.47 -14.56 3.74
N LEU A 45 15.77 -14.95 4.80
CA LEU A 45 16.27 -14.85 6.18
C LEU A 45 17.50 -15.73 6.41
N VAL A 46 17.55 -16.95 5.88
CA VAL A 46 18.72 -17.82 5.95
C VAL A 46 19.93 -17.13 5.29
N ILE A 47 19.70 -16.47 4.14
CA ILE A 47 20.76 -15.73 3.45
C ILE A 47 21.21 -14.49 4.27
N ALA A 48 20.27 -13.87 4.99
CA ALA A 48 20.50 -12.63 5.75
C ALA A 48 21.10 -12.85 7.15
N THR A 49 20.97 -14.04 7.71
CA THR A 49 21.40 -14.39 9.07
C THR A 49 22.69 -15.24 9.06
N ASN A 50 23.26 -15.46 10.23
CA ASN A 50 24.48 -16.23 10.40
C ASN A 50 24.28 -17.61 11.05
N SER A 51 23.01 -17.99 11.28
CA SER A 51 22.65 -19.27 11.88
C SER A 51 21.36 -19.83 11.25
N TRP A 52 21.31 -21.14 11.04
CA TRP A 52 20.10 -21.83 10.52
C TRP A 52 18.91 -21.75 11.48
N LEU A 53 19.13 -21.49 12.75
CA LEU A 53 18.07 -21.39 13.76
C LEU A 53 17.47 -19.98 13.83
N GLU A 54 18.22 -18.92 13.55
CA GLU A 54 17.76 -17.53 13.61
C GLU A 54 16.49 -17.27 12.76
N PRO A 55 16.40 -17.74 11.50
CA PRO A 55 15.17 -17.62 10.70
C PRO A 55 13.94 -18.28 11.33
N VAL A 56 14.14 -19.41 12.02
CA VAL A 56 13.05 -20.13 12.71
C VAL A 56 12.56 -19.32 13.93
N LEU A 57 13.47 -18.68 14.66
CA LEU A 57 13.12 -17.80 15.77
C LEU A 57 12.32 -16.60 15.29
N PHE A 58 12.74 -15.99 14.17
CA PHE A 58 12.00 -14.90 13.56
C PHE A 58 10.60 -15.33 13.12
N ALA A 59 10.50 -16.45 12.43
CA ALA A 59 9.21 -16.99 12.00
C ALA A 59 8.27 -17.23 13.19
N LEU A 60 8.79 -17.74 14.32
CA LEU A 60 8.00 -17.96 15.54
C LEU A 60 7.50 -16.63 16.14
N VAL A 61 8.38 -15.64 16.26
CA VAL A 61 8.04 -14.31 16.81
C VAL A 61 6.98 -13.62 15.93
N ILE A 62 7.15 -13.70 14.61
CA ILE A 62 6.21 -13.12 13.64
C ILE A 62 4.87 -13.86 13.71
N ALA A 63 4.90 -15.19 13.72
CA ALA A 63 3.68 -16.00 13.82
C ALA A 63 2.85 -15.63 15.07
N VAL A 64 3.50 -15.45 16.22
CA VAL A 64 2.81 -14.99 17.44
C VAL A 64 2.22 -13.59 17.23
N GLY A 65 2.95 -12.65 16.65
CA GLY A 65 2.45 -11.30 16.34
C GLY A 65 1.24 -11.32 15.40
N VAL A 66 1.29 -12.13 14.33
CA VAL A 66 0.18 -12.30 13.37
C VAL A 66 -1.02 -12.98 14.03
N LEU A 67 -0.81 -14.03 14.83
CA LEU A 67 -1.89 -14.71 15.55
C LEU A 67 -2.59 -13.77 16.55
N LEU A 68 -1.84 -12.95 17.28
CA LEU A 68 -2.41 -11.95 18.18
C LEU A 68 -3.21 -10.90 17.41
N ASN A 69 -2.71 -10.44 16.26
CA ASN A 69 -3.41 -9.50 15.43
C ASN A 69 -4.69 -10.08 14.84
N MET A 70 -4.61 -11.23 14.18
CA MET A 70 -5.77 -11.89 13.57
C MET A 70 -6.76 -12.35 14.64
N GLY A 71 -6.26 -12.94 15.75
CA GLY A 71 -7.08 -13.41 16.85
C GLY A 71 -7.86 -12.33 17.59
N THR A 72 -7.38 -11.08 17.57
CA THR A 72 -8.07 -9.92 18.15
C THR A 72 -8.99 -9.19 17.19
N ASN A 73 -9.14 -9.68 15.96
CA ASN A 73 -10.04 -9.09 14.97
C ASN A 73 -11.53 -9.20 15.37
N PHE A 74 -11.89 -10.10 16.29
CA PHE A 74 -13.25 -10.18 16.84
C PHE A 74 -13.72 -8.90 17.55
N ILE A 75 -12.81 -7.96 17.85
CA ILE A 75 -13.16 -6.65 18.41
C ILE A 75 -13.91 -5.78 17.38
N PHE A 76 -13.68 -6.03 16.10
CA PHE A 76 -14.36 -5.36 15.00
C PHE A 76 -15.60 -6.16 14.61
N SER A 77 -16.72 -5.47 14.38
CA SER A 77 -18.00 -6.12 13.99
C SER A 77 -17.90 -6.81 12.64
N GLU A 78 -17.21 -6.19 11.70
CA GLU A 78 -17.02 -6.68 10.33
C GLU A 78 -15.61 -6.33 9.86
N ILE A 79 -15.03 -7.18 9.02
CA ILE A 79 -13.72 -6.94 8.40
C ILE A 79 -13.81 -7.34 6.93
N SER A 80 -13.36 -6.45 6.05
CA SER A 80 -13.29 -6.70 4.62
C SER A 80 -12.44 -7.93 4.31
N PHE A 81 -12.87 -8.73 3.35
CA PHE A 81 -12.09 -9.86 2.86
C PHE A 81 -10.73 -9.43 2.26
N ILE A 82 -10.63 -8.23 1.71
CA ILE A 82 -9.36 -7.63 1.24
C ILE A 82 -8.43 -7.41 2.42
N THR A 83 -8.92 -6.78 3.49
CA THR A 83 -8.15 -6.58 4.73
C THR A 83 -7.66 -7.90 5.30
N GLN A 84 -8.52 -8.92 5.35
CA GLN A 84 -8.18 -10.23 5.88
C GLN A 84 -7.08 -10.91 5.04
N SER A 85 -7.14 -10.78 3.71
CA SER A 85 -6.15 -11.38 2.80
C SER A 85 -4.78 -10.71 2.90
N VAL A 86 -4.75 -9.39 3.01
CA VAL A 86 -3.53 -8.58 2.88
C VAL A 86 -2.85 -8.35 4.23
N ALA A 87 -3.61 -8.20 5.32
CA ALA A 87 -3.05 -7.76 6.60
C ALA A 87 -2.02 -8.73 7.19
N ALA A 88 -2.26 -10.05 7.16
CA ALA A 88 -1.32 -11.04 7.67
C ALA A 88 0.00 -11.06 6.87
N VAL A 89 -0.10 -10.90 5.55
CA VAL A 89 1.04 -10.89 4.62
C VAL A 89 1.88 -9.63 4.80
N LEU A 90 1.24 -8.46 4.90
CA LEU A 90 1.93 -7.20 5.16
C LEU A 90 2.56 -7.15 6.55
N GLN A 91 1.86 -7.65 7.56
CA GLN A 91 2.40 -7.72 8.91
C GLN A 91 3.65 -8.59 8.97
N LEU A 92 3.65 -9.76 8.29
CA LEU A 92 4.83 -10.61 8.18
C LEU A 92 6.01 -9.82 7.62
N ALA A 93 5.82 -9.09 6.54
CA ALA A 93 6.88 -8.33 5.88
C ALA A 93 7.43 -7.19 6.76
N VAL A 94 6.57 -6.41 7.41
CA VAL A 94 6.97 -5.26 8.25
C VAL A 94 7.59 -5.68 9.59
N THR A 95 7.17 -6.82 10.17
CA THR A 95 7.68 -7.27 11.48
C THR A 95 9.15 -7.71 11.42
N MET A 96 9.58 -8.21 10.28
CA MET A 96 10.94 -8.76 10.12
C MET A 96 12.03 -7.74 10.38
N ASP A 97 11.82 -6.50 10.04
CA ASP A 97 12.79 -5.41 10.19
C ASP A 97 13.17 -5.21 11.65
N TYR A 98 12.21 -5.27 12.54
CA TYR A 98 12.43 -5.11 13.99
C TYR A 98 13.25 -6.26 14.57
N ALA A 99 12.95 -7.48 14.14
CA ALA A 99 13.64 -8.68 14.61
C ALA A 99 15.10 -8.72 14.12
N ILE A 100 15.33 -8.42 12.85
CA ILE A 100 16.67 -8.35 12.24
C ILE A 100 17.53 -7.29 12.93
N LEU A 101 16.98 -6.08 13.13
CA LEU A 101 17.72 -5.00 13.79
C LEU A 101 18.11 -5.36 15.23
N PHE A 102 17.18 -5.97 15.98
CA PHE A 102 17.43 -6.41 17.35
C PHE A 102 18.54 -7.46 17.41
N LEU A 103 18.48 -8.47 16.54
CA LEU A 103 19.48 -9.53 16.50
C LEU A 103 20.87 -9.02 16.09
N HIS A 104 20.95 -8.19 15.07
CA HIS A 104 22.21 -7.57 14.64
C HIS A 104 22.89 -6.83 15.79
N ARG A 105 22.14 -6.05 16.58
CA ARG A 105 22.66 -5.36 17.75
C ARG A 105 23.09 -6.34 18.85
N THR A 106 22.39 -7.43 19.04
CA THR A 106 22.77 -8.47 20.01
C THR A 106 24.10 -9.11 19.59
N ASN A 107 24.25 -9.45 18.31
CA ASN A 107 25.47 -10.05 17.78
C ASN A 107 26.67 -9.08 17.84
N GLU A 108 26.47 -7.79 17.55
CA GLU A 108 27.51 -6.75 17.72
C GLU A 108 28.10 -6.73 19.14
N TYR A 109 27.24 -6.80 20.17
CA TYR A 109 27.70 -6.79 21.56
C TYR A 109 28.35 -8.12 21.97
N LYS A 110 27.86 -9.27 21.46
CA LYS A 110 28.52 -10.57 21.65
C LYS A 110 29.92 -10.59 21.03
N GLU A 111 30.07 -10.10 19.80
CA GLU A 111 31.36 -9.99 19.11
C GLU A 111 32.32 -9.03 19.82
N ALA A 112 31.81 -8.00 20.49
CA ALA A 112 32.60 -7.11 21.34
C ALA A 112 33.05 -7.73 22.67
N GLY A 113 32.65 -8.99 22.96
CA GLY A 113 33.05 -9.76 24.16
C GLY A 113 32.11 -9.62 25.36
N ASP A 114 30.92 -9.03 25.21
CA ASP A 114 29.94 -8.97 26.28
C ASP A 114 29.33 -10.36 26.54
N PRO A 115 29.09 -10.75 27.79
CA PRO A 115 28.29 -11.93 28.11
C PRO A 115 26.87 -11.83 27.52
N LEU A 116 26.28 -12.96 27.12
CA LEU A 116 25.00 -12.99 26.41
C LEU A 116 23.89 -12.15 27.08
N GLU A 117 23.67 -12.32 28.38
CA GLU A 117 22.65 -11.55 29.11
C GLU A 117 22.89 -10.03 29.05
N VAL A 118 24.17 -9.63 29.12
CA VAL A 118 24.59 -8.22 29.03
C VAL A 118 24.39 -7.73 27.62
N ALA A 119 24.78 -8.53 26.61
CA ALA A 119 24.61 -8.21 25.19
C ALA A 119 23.14 -8.00 24.84
N VAL A 120 22.24 -8.93 25.23
CA VAL A 120 20.79 -8.82 25.03
C VAL A 120 20.23 -7.57 25.72
N LYS A 121 20.61 -7.31 26.99
CA LYS A 121 20.14 -6.13 27.73
C LYS A 121 20.58 -4.82 27.08
N LYS A 122 21.84 -4.74 26.63
CA LYS A 122 22.38 -3.58 25.90
C LYS A 122 21.66 -3.41 24.55
N ALA A 123 21.45 -4.51 23.82
CA ALA A 123 20.73 -4.50 22.57
C ALA A 123 19.29 -4.01 22.74
N MET A 124 18.56 -4.51 23.74
CA MET A 124 17.20 -4.03 24.07
C MET A 124 17.17 -2.52 24.29
N LYS A 125 18.06 -2.01 25.13
CA LYS A 125 18.12 -0.57 25.44
C LYS A 125 18.49 0.28 24.22
N LYS A 126 19.43 -0.18 23.40
CA LYS A 126 19.95 0.58 22.24
C LYS A 126 19.03 0.49 21.03
N SER A 127 18.32 -0.64 20.84
CA SER A 127 17.39 -0.85 19.72
C SER A 127 15.98 -0.31 19.99
N PHE A 128 15.62 -0.03 21.25
CA PHE A 128 14.27 0.42 21.58
C PHE A 128 13.89 1.71 20.84
N SER A 129 14.71 2.74 20.93
CA SER A 129 14.40 4.02 20.29
C SER A 129 14.28 3.93 18.76
N PRO A 130 15.23 3.32 18.02
CA PRO A 130 15.09 3.10 16.59
C PRO A 130 13.83 2.32 16.21
N ILE A 131 13.62 1.15 16.84
CA ILE A 131 12.48 0.29 16.53
C ILE A 131 11.15 0.97 16.90
N ALA A 132 11.08 1.64 18.05
CA ALA A 132 9.87 2.37 18.46
C ALA A 132 9.57 3.54 17.52
N SER A 133 10.59 4.26 17.03
CA SER A 133 10.39 5.35 16.06
C SER A 133 9.90 4.79 14.72
N SER A 134 10.50 3.71 14.24
CA SER A 134 10.09 2.99 13.04
C SER A 134 8.66 2.45 13.18
N ALA A 135 8.36 1.72 14.25
CA ALA A 135 7.00 1.25 14.54
C ALA A 135 5.99 2.41 14.62
N ALA A 136 6.37 3.54 15.21
CA ALA A 136 5.49 4.70 15.30
C ALA A 136 5.22 5.33 13.91
N THR A 137 6.22 5.46 13.03
CA THR A 137 5.99 5.95 11.66
C THR A 137 5.05 5.04 10.89
N THR A 138 5.24 3.73 10.99
CA THR A 138 4.39 2.74 10.34
C THR A 138 2.97 2.72 10.93
N PHE A 139 2.86 2.76 12.26
CA PHE A 139 1.58 2.83 12.97
C PHE A 139 0.76 4.06 12.56
N PHE A 140 1.35 5.25 12.61
CA PHE A 140 0.65 6.47 12.26
C PHE A 140 0.42 6.60 10.74
N GLY A 141 1.28 6.03 9.90
CA GLY A 141 1.06 5.90 8.47
C GLY A 141 -0.21 5.09 8.18
N PHE A 142 -0.38 3.92 8.82
CA PHE A 142 -1.60 3.13 8.68
C PHE A 142 -2.82 3.78 9.34
N LEU A 143 -2.63 4.45 10.47
CA LEU A 143 -3.73 5.14 11.16
C LEU A 143 -4.33 6.28 10.32
N ALA A 144 -3.56 6.87 9.40
CA ALA A 144 -4.08 7.89 8.48
C ALA A 144 -5.22 7.35 7.60
N LEU A 145 -5.23 6.05 7.26
CA LEU A 145 -6.31 5.41 6.51
C LEU A 145 -7.67 5.43 7.24
N VAL A 146 -7.67 5.58 8.57
CA VAL A 146 -8.91 5.62 9.36
C VAL A 146 -9.76 6.85 9.03
N PHE A 147 -9.15 7.89 8.46
CA PHE A 147 -9.85 9.11 8.06
C PHE A 147 -10.52 9.02 6.70
N MET A 148 -10.44 7.87 6.02
CA MET A 148 -11.21 7.63 4.80
C MET A 148 -12.70 7.48 5.11
N ARG A 149 -13.54 8.04 4.23
CA ARG A 149 -14.99 7.78 4.23
C ARG A 149 -15.31 6.42 3.62
N PHE A 150 -14.47 5.96 2.67
CA PHE A 150 -14.60 4.63 2.11
C PHE A 150 -14.17 3.58 3.14
N GLN A 151 -15.12 2.73 3.56
CA GLN A 151 -15.00 1.83 4.73
C GLN A 151 -13.77 0.89 4.71
N LEU A 152 -13.27 0.54 3.54
CA LEU A 152 -12.07 -0.30 3.42
C LEU A 152 -10.82 0.36 4.03
N GLY A 153 -10.73 1.69 3.98
CA GLY A 153 -9.61 2.43 4.56
C GLY A 153 -9.51 2.29 6.08
N PRO A 154 -10.54 2.67 6.85
CA PRO A 154 -10.57 2.47 8.29
C PRO A 154 -10.31 1.02 8.70
N ASP A 155 -10.89 0.07 8.00
CA ASP A 155 -10.74 -1.36 8.26
C ASP A 155 -9.28 -1.81 8.12
N LEU A 156 -8.65 -1.54 6.98
CA LEU A 156 -7.23 -1.82 6.76
C LEU A 156 -6.34 -1.05 7.73
N GLY A 157 -6.60 0.25 7.90
CA GLY A 157 -5.79 1.12 8.75
C GLY A 157 -5.72 0.63 10.19
N LEU A 158 -6.86 0.28 10.79
CA LEU A 158 -6.93 -0.22 12.16
C LEU A 158 -6.27 -1.60 12.33
N VAL A 159 -6.55 -2.54 11.41
CA VAL A 159 -5.98 -3.88 11.49
C VAL A 159 -4.47 -3.86 11.30
N LEU A 160 -3.96 -3.06 10.36
CA LEU A 160 -2.52 -2.95 10.13
C LEU A 160 -1.81 -2.18 11.26
N ALA A 161 -2.38 -1.07 11.73
CA ALA A 161 -1.81 -0.32 12.87
C ALA A 161 -1.72 -1.18 14.14
N LYS A 162 -2.79 -1.92 14.46
CA LYS A 162 -2.81 -2.91 15.54
C LYS A 162 -1.74 -3.99 15.32
N GLY A 163 -1.58 -4.46 14.09
CA GLY A 163 -0.56 -5.43 13.69
C GLY A 163 0.86 -4.96 14.01
N VAL A 164 1.18 -3.69 13.74
CA VAL A 164 2.49 -3.08 14.07
C VAL A 164 2.75 -3.12 15.58
N VAL A 165 1.76 -2.79 16.40
CA VAL A 165 1.88 -2.83 17.85
C VAL A 165 2.16 -4.25 18.35
N PHE A 166 1.40 -5.24 17.90
CA PHE A 166 1.64 -6.64 18.28
C PHE A 166 2.98 -7.16 17.77
N SER A 167 3.40 -6.74 16.59
CA SER A 167 4.71 -7.07 16.04
C SER A 167 5.85 -6.54 16.91
N MET A 168 5.79 -5.26 17.28
CA MET A 168 6.78 -4.65 18.17
C MET A 168 6.81 -5.34 19.53
N LEU A 169 5.65 -5.60 20.13
CA LEU A 169 5.55 -6.31 21.42
C LEU A 169 6.13 -7.72 21.33
N SER A 170 5.80 -8.48 20.28
CA SER A 170 6.33 -9.83 20.10
C SER A 170 7.85 -9.83 19.96
N VAL A 171 8.42 -8.88 19.23
CA VAL A 171 9.88 -8.77 19.10
C VAL A 171 10.54 -8.42 20.43
N PHE A 172 10.04 -7.44 21.19
CA PHE A 172 10.68 -7.04 22.45
C PHE A 172 10.47 -8.00 23.61
N LEU A 173 9.37 -8.76 23.63
CA LEU A 173 9.07 -9.68 24.72
C LEU A 173 9.56 -11.10 24.43
N LEU A 174 9.32 -11.59 23.21
CA LEU A 174 9.57 -13.00 22.88
C LEU A 174 10.98 -13.23 22.33
N LEU A 175 11.49 -12.38 21.44
CA LEU A 175 12.79 -12.62 20.80
C LEU A 175 13.96 -12.63 21.79
N PRO A 176 14.08 -11.70 22.78
CA PRO A 176 15.12 -11.76 23.79
C PRO A 176 15.09 -13.06 24.61
N ALA A 177 13.88 -13.50 25.01
CA ALA A 177 13.71 -14.73 25.77
C ALA A 177 14.14 -15.96 24.96
N LEU A 178 13.78 -16.01 23.67
CA LEU A 178 14.18 -17.10 22.77
C LEU A 178 15.69 -17.13 22.53
N ILE A 179 16.32 -15.97 22.36
CA ILE A 179 17.79 -15.88 22.21
C ILE A 179 18.49 -16.41 23.46
N LEU A 180 18.06 -15.98 24.66
CA LEU A 180 18.65 -16.45 25.92
C LEU A 180 18.46 -17.96 26.12
N LEU A 181 17.28 -18.50 25.78
CA LEU A 181 16.97 -19.91 25.92
C LEU A 181 17.72 -20.82 24.95
N LEU A 182 17.88 -20.35 23.69
CA LEU A 182 18.36 -21.17 22.59
C LEU A 182 19.78 -20.81 22.10
N ASP A 183 20.51 -19.98 22.85
CA ASP A 183 21.86 -19.51 22.47
C ASP A 183 22.81 -20.64 22.10
N ARG A 184 22.86 -21.71 22.89
CA ARG A 184 23.72 -22.89 22.62
C ARG A 184 23.37 -23.57 21.29
N LEU A 185 22.09 -23.53 20.89
CA LEU A 185 21.65 -24.09 19.62
C LEU A 185 21.95 -23.13 18.46
N ILE A 186 21.80 -21.83 18.68
CA ILE A 186 22.17 -20.78 17.71
C ILE A 186 23.66 -20.92 17.37
N GLU A 187 24.55 -21.03 18.39
CA GLU A 187 25.98 -21.19 18.19
C GLU A 187 26.34 -22.49 17.44
N LYS A 188 25.66 -23.61 17.77
CA LYS A 188 25.89 -24.89 17.07
C LYS A 188 25.44 -24.90 15.62
N THR A 189 24.50 -24.04 15.25
CA THR A 189 23.94 -23.94 13.90
C THR A 189 24.50 -22.77 13.10
N THR A 190 25.55 -22.12 13.58
CA THR A 190 26.22 -21.00 12.90
C THR A 190 26.84 -21.44 11.59
N HIS A 191 26.64 -20.64 10.55
CA HIS A 191 27.23 -20.81 9.24
C HIS A 191 27.95 -19.54 8.75
N ARG A 192 28.71 -19.65 7.68
CA ARG A 192 29.36 -18.47 7.09
C ARG A 192 28.31 -17.54 6.49
N PRO A 193 28.45 -16.20 6.64
CA PRO A 193 27.53 -15.26 6.06
C PRO A 193 27.45 -15.44 4.53
N PHE A 194 26.25 -15.58 4.00
CA PHE A 194 26.01 -15.66 2.56
C PHE A 194 26.05 -14.29 1.88
N LEU A 195 25.66 -13.25 2.62
CA LEU A 195 25.69 -11.89 2.09
C LEU A 195 27.13 -11.38 1.98
N PRO A 196 27.49 -10.79 0.83
CA PRO A 196 28.79 -10.18 0.65
C PRO A 196 28.95 -8.93 1.53
N SER A 197 30.18 -8.58 1.82
CA SER A 197 30.48 -7.33 2.53
C SER A 197 30.19 -6.12 1.62
N PHE A 198 29.30 -5.23 2.07
CA PHE A 198 28.92 -4.02 1.36
C PHE A 198 29.86 -2.82 1.58
N LYS A 199 31.08 -3.07 2.11
CA LYS A 199 32.09 -2.02 2.39
C LYS A 199 32.43 -1.13 1.19
N GLY A 200 32.30 -1.67 -0.03
CA GLY A 200 32.52 -0.93 -1.29
C GLY A 200 31.36 -0.05 -1.73
N LEU A 201 30.12 -0.35 -1.29
CA LEU A 201 28.89 0.31 -1.76
C LEU A 201 28.87 1.80 -1.41
N GLY A 202 29.28 2.17 -0.21
CA GLY A 202 29.38 3.57 0.19
C GLY A 202 30.34 4.40 -0.69
N LYS A 203 31.45 3.81 -1.15
CA LYS A 203 32.36 4.48 -2.11
C LYS A 203 31.67 4.70 -3.46
N LEU A 204 30.93 3.69 -3.96
CA LEU A 204 30.20 3.75 -5.22
C LEU A 204 29.11 4.84 -5.17
N VAL A 205 28.32 4.88 -4.11
CA VAL A 205 27.23 5.87 -3.91
C VAL A 205 27.78 7.29 -3.95
N ILE A 206 28.87 7.55 -3.23
CA ILE A 206 29.48 8.89 -3.21
C ILE A 206 30.12 9.25 -4.55
N LYS A 207 30.69 8.28 -5.28
CA LYS A 207 31.26 8.50 -6.62
C LYS A 207 30.17 8.82 -7.65
N LEU A 208 29.01 8.18 -7.53
CA LEU A 208 27.86 8.36 -8.42
C LEU A 208 26.89 9.46 -7.96
N ALA A 209 27.26 10.28 -6.96
CA ALA A 209 26.38 11.29 -6.38
C ALA A 209 25.78 12.25 -7.43
N VAL A 210 26.61 12.80 -8.32
CA VAL A 210 26.16 13.76 -9.34
C VAL A 210 25.26 13.09 -10.38
N PRO A 211 25.64 11.95 -11.01
CA PRO A 211 24.72 11.24 -11.90
C PRO A 211 23.37 10.88 -11.26
N ILE A 212 23.39 10.39 -10.01
CA ILE A 212 22.15 10.02 -9.30
C ILE A 212 21.23 11.24 -9.13
N LEU A 213 21.78 12.37 -8.68
CA LEU A 213 21.00 13.61 -8.50
C LEU A 213 20.42 14.11 -9.82
N ILE A 214 21.17 14.04 -10.92
CA ILE A 214 20.70 14.44 -12.25
C ILE A 214 19.57 13.51 -12.73
N ILE A 215 19.75 12.19 -12.61
CA ILE A 215 18.75 11.20 -13.02
C ILE A 215 17.47 11.40 -12.23
N VAL A 216 17.55 11.56 -10.90
CA VAL A 216 16.38 11.80 -10.06
C VAL A 216 15.71 13.12 -10.41
N ALA A 217 16.46 14.20 -10.63
CA ALA A 217 15.91 15.50 -11.03
C ALA A 217 15.17 15.44 -12.37
N LEU A 218 15.64 14.61 -13.31
CA LEU A 218 14.97 14.41 -14.61
C LEU A 218 13.71 13.53 -14.50
N ILE A 219 13.70 12.55 -13.59
CA ILE A 219 12.60 11.59 -13.44
C ILE A 219 11.48 12.14 -12.54
N ILE A 220 11.78 13.01 -11.58
CA ILE A 220 10.81 13.45 -10.57
C ILE A 220 9.56 14.09 -11.17
N VAL A 221 9.70 14.96 -12.19
CA VAL A 221 8.58 15.64 -12.82
C VAL A 221 7.74 14.68 -13.67
N PRO A 222 8.32 13.87 -14.59
CA PRO A 222 7.55 12.85 -15.31
C PRO A 222 6.85 11.85 -14.38
N ALA A 223 7.51 11.42 -13.30
CA ALA A 223 6.92 10.49 -12.34
C ALA A 223 5.74 11.12 -11.58
N PHE A 224 5.89 12.38 -11.14
CA PHE A 224 4.82 13.10 -10.45
C PHE A 224 3.60 13.33 -11.36
N LEU A 225 3.81 13.66 -12.62
CA LEU A 225 2.72 13.84 -13.59
C LEU A 225 2.11 12.49 -13.99
N GLY A 226 2.95 11.48 -14.25
CA GLY A 226 2.49 10.15 -14.65
C GLY A 226 1.61 9.48 -13.60
N GLN A 227 1.95 9.59 -12.29
CA GLN A 227 1.09 9.02 -11.25
C GLN A 227 -0.30 9.65 -11.17
N ARG A 228 -0.44 10.92 -11.57
CA ARG A 228 -1.74 11.62 -11.60
C ARG A 228 -2.57 11.33 -12.84
N SER A 229 -1.91 10.85 -13.89
CA SER A 229 -2.53 10.58 -15.20
C SER A 229 -2.86 9.09 -15.39
N ASN A 230 -2.81 8.29 -14.32
CA ASN A 230 -3.21 6.89 -14.37
C ASN A 230 -4.70 6.74 -14.69
N ASN A 231 -5.03 5.72 -15.45
CA ASN A 231 -6.40 5.25 -15.58
C ASN A 231 -6.71 4.36 -14.37
N PHE A 232 -7.61 4.85 -13.51
CA PHE A 232 -7.98 4.14 -12.30
C PHE A 232 -9.20 3.25 -12.51
N ILE A 233 -9.16 2.07 -11.89
CA ILE A 233 -10.27 1.16 -11.70
C ILE A 233 -10.74 1.32 -10.26
N TYR A 234 -12.03 1.66 -10.05
CA TYR A 234 -12.61 1.92 -8.74
C TYR A 234 -13.37 0.72 -8.17
N GLY A 235 -13.85 -0.17 -9.05
CA GLY A 235 -14.48 -1.42 -8.67
C GLY A 235 -13.50 -2.50 -8.22
N MET A 236 -13.95 -3.75 -8.24
CA MET A 236 -13.13 -4.92 -7.85
C MET A 236 -12.01 -5.26 -8.83
N GLY A 237 -11.87 -4.52 -9.94
CA GLY A 237 -10.80 -4.68 -10.93
C GLY A 237 -10.93 -5.93 -11.83
N GLY A 238 -12.08 -6.59 -11.79
CA GLY A 238 -12.30 -7.82 -12.56
C GLY A 238 -11.67 -9.07 -11.93
N TYR A 239 -11.61 -10.11 -12.71
CA TYR A 239 -11.09 -11.42 -12.30
C TYR A 239 -9.71 -11.68 -12.92
N ALA A 240 -8.93 -12.56 -12.28
CA ALA A 240 -7.71 -13.07 -12.91
C ALA A 240 -8.06 -13.65 -14.31
N GLU A 241 -7.24 -13.31 -15.32
CA GLU A 241 -7.54 -13.61 -16.73
C GLU A 241 -7.87 -15.07 -17.02
N ASP A 242 -7.27 -15.99 -16.26
CA ASP A 242 -7.46 -17.43 -16.38
C ASP A 242 -8.64 -17.97 -15.55
N SER A 243 -9.33 -17.14 -14.78
CA SER A 243 -10.46 -17.58 -13.95
C SER A 243 -11.68 -17.94 -14.80
N ARG A 244 -12.54 -18.82 -14.26
CA ARG A 244 -13.82 -19.17 -14.88
C ARG A 244 -14.71 -17.92 -15.00
N ALA A 245 -14.71 -17.08 -13.98
CA ALA A 245 -15.47 -15.85 -13.97
C ALA A 245 -15.07 -14.88 -15.08
N ALA A 246 -13.76 -14.68 -15.32
CA ALA A 246 -13.27 -13.85 -16.43
C ALA A 246 -13.71 -14.43 -17.79
N ARG A 247 -13.72 -15.75 -17.95
CA ARG A 247 -14.20 -16.40 -19.17
C ARG A 247 -15.72 -16.21 -19.36
N ASP A 248 -16.50 -16.37 -18.29
CA ASP A 248 -17.95 -16.18 -18.31
C ASP A 248 -18.31 -14.73 -18.70
N VAL A 249 -17.65 -13.74 -18.09
CA VAL A 249 -17.84 -12.32 -18.39
C VAL A 249 -17.50 -12.03 -19.86
N ARG A 250 -16.34 -12.50 -20.35
CA ARG A 250 -15.94 -12.33 -21.77
C ARG A 250 -16.98 -12.97 -22.71
N LEU A 251 -17.39 -14.20 -22.45
CA LEU A 251 -18.34 -14.93 -23.28
C LEU A 251 -19.69 -14.23 -23.37
N ILE A 252 -20.17 -13.66 -22.26
CA ILE A 252 -21.42 -12.91 -22.22
C ILE A 252 -21.24 -11.56 -22.95
N THR A 253 -20.15 -10.85 -22.68
CA THR A 253 -19.89 -9.54 -23.29
C THR A 253 -19.68 -9.65 -24.80
N ASP A 254 -18.95 -10.67 -25.28
CA ASP A 254 -18.70 -10.87 -26.71
C ASP A 254 -19.98 -11.22 -27.49
N ARG A 255 -20.93 -11.90 -26.85
CA ARG A 255 -22.18 -12.34 -27.52
C ARG A 255 -23.33 -11.34 -27.39
N PHE A 256 -23.44 -10.67 -26.25
CA PHE A 256 -24.59 -9.81 -25.93
C PHE A 256 -24.22 -8.33 -25.79
N GLY A 257 -22.94 -8.00 -25.84
CA GLY A 257 -22.42 -6.65 -25.54
C GLY A 257 -22.47 -6.34 -24.05
N ASN A 258 -22.14 -5.09 -23.73
CA ASN A 258 -22.37 -4.55 -22.40
C ASN A 258 -23.87 -4.30 -22.25
N ASN A 259 -24.44 -4.71 -21.13
CA ASN A 259 -25.82 -4.47 -20.74
C ASN A 259 -25.82 -4.05 -19.28
N MET A 260 -25.46 -2.80 -19.03
CA MET A 260 -25.49 -2.23 -17.67
C MET A 260 -26.90 -1.71 -17.39
N GLN A 261 -27.47 -2.17 -16.29
CA GLN A 261 -28.82 -1.76 -15.85
C GLN A 261 -28.74 -0.72 -14.76
N MET A 262 -29.54 0.32 -14.91
CA MET A 262 -29.74 1.39 -13.95
C MET A 262 -31.21 1.51 -13.65
N ALA A 263 -31.56 1.84 -12.41
CA ALA A 263 -32.91 2.17 -12.00
C ALA A 263 -32.95 3.62 -11.51
N LEU A 264 -33.78 4.43 -12.15
CA LEU A 264 -33.99 5.82 -11.77
C LEU A 264 -35.36 5.91 -11.11
N LEU A 265 -35.42 6.40 -9.88
CA LEU A 265 -36.66 6.60 -9.16
C LEU A 265 -37.00 8.10 -9.21
N VAL A 266 -38.10 8.42 -9.82
CA VAL A 266 -38.62 9.79 -9.97
C VAL A 266 -39.97 9.95 -9.28
N PRO A 267 -40.36 11.15 -8.82
CA PRO A 267 -41.65 11.38 -8.17
C PRO A 267 -42.84 10.97 -9.07
N ARG A 268 -43.74 10.14 -8.55
CA ARG A 268 -44.87 9.58 -9.29
C ARG A 268 -45.93 10.63 -9.67
N ASP A 269 -46.04 11.71 -8.91
CA ASP A 269 -47.04 12.77 -9.08
C ASP A 269 -46.71 13.75 -10.23
N GLN A 270 -45.60 13.56 -10.94
CA GLN A 270 -45.10 14.45 -11.99
C GLN A 270 -44.92 13.74 -13.35
N PRO A 271 -45.96 13.11 -13.91
CA PRO A 271 -45.82 12.29 -15.13
C PRO A 271 -45.34 13.08 -16.36
N ALA A 272 -45.65 14.39 -16.46
CA ALA A 272 -45.20 15.23 -17.56
C ALA A 272 -43.69 15.49 -17.50
N LEU A 273 -43.10 15.60 -16.31
CA LEU A 273 -41.64 15.70 -16.17
C LEU A 273 -40.96 14.36 -16.41
N GLU A 274 -41.59 13.25 -16.03
CA GLU A 274 -41.11 11.91 -16.33
C GLU A 274 -41.01 11.68 -17.86
N GLU A 275 -42.00 12.10 -18.63
CA GLU A 275 -42.01 12.00 -20.10
C GLU A 275 -40.84 12.81 -20.71
N ILE A 276 -40.66 14.07 -20.29
CA ILE A 276 -39.56 14.93 -20.75
C ILE A 276 -38.19 14.30 -20.37
N PHE A 277 -38.08 13.71 -19.18
CA PHE A 277 -36.87 13.06 -18.71
C PHE A 277 -36.54 11.82 -19.55
N ILE A 278 -37.54 11.00 -19.86
CA ILE A 278 -37.41 9.83 -20.72
C ILE A 278 -36.95 10.24 -22.12
N ASP A 279 -37.59 11.23 -22.75
CA ASP A 279 -37.23 11.71 -24.07
C ASP A 279 -35.75 12.14 -24.14
N LYS A 280 -35.29 12.90 -23.12
CA LYS A 280 -33.89 13.32 -23.04
C LYS A 280 -32.92 12.17 -22.83
N LEU A 281 -33.29 11.16 -22.06
CA LEU A 281 -32.47 9.96 -21.84
C LEU A 281 -32.39 9.09 -23.10
N GLU A 282 -33.43 9.03 -23.93
CA GLU A 282 -33.43 8.31 -25.21
C GLU A 282 -32.52 8.97 -26.28
N GLU A 283 -32.23 10.26 -26.13
CA GLU A 283 -31.28 10.98 -26.99
C GLU A 283 -29.81 10.61 -26.72
N LEU A 284 -29.52 9.99 -25.56
CA LEU A 284 -28.17 9.61 -25.21
C LEU A 284 -27.72 8.36 -26.01
N PRO A 285 -26.60 8.42 -26.77
CA PRO A 285 -26.15 7.34 -27.64
C PRO A 285 -25.76 6.07 -26.86
N GLU A 286 -25.44 6.19 -25.58
CA GLU A 286 -25.07 5.09 -24.69
C GLU A 286 -26.31 4.32 -24.19
N VAL A 287 -27.50 4.92 -24.25
CA VAL A 287 -28.77 4.30 -23.82
C VAL A 287 -29.26 3.36 -24.91
N LYS A 288 -29.37 2.08 -24.56
CA LYS A 288 -29.80 1.00 -25.47
C LYS A 288 -31.31 0.77 -25.45
N SER A 289 -31.88 0.81 -24.27
CA SER A 289 -33.31 0.68 -24.06
C SER A 289 -33.73 1.29 -22.74
N LEU A 290 -34.97 1.76 -22.70
CA LEU A 290 -35.58 2.37 -21.55
C LEU A 290 -36.94 1.71 -21.30
N THR A 291 -37.26 1.41 -20.05
CA THR A 291 -38.54 0.84 -19.64
C THR A 291 -39.06 1.58 -18.43
N SER A 292 -40.22 2.23 -18.57
CA SER A 292 -40.92 2.89 -17.51
C SER A 292 -42.41 2.57 -17.61
N PHE A 293 -43.19 2.94 -16.60
CA PHE A 293 -44.63 2.79 -16.66
C PHE A 293 -45.22 3.61 -17.84
N ILE A 294 -44.74 4.83 -18.06
CA ILE A 294 -45.19 5.69 -19.16
C ILE A 294 -44.83 5.10 -20.51
N SER A 295 -43.63 4.57 -20.68
CA SER A 295 -43.19 3.97 -21.96
C SER A 295 -44.00 2.69 -22.30
N VAL A 296 -44.43 1.92 -21.31
CA VAL A 296 -45.22 0.69 -21.49
C VAL A 296 -46.70 0.98 -21.62
N SER A 297 -47.22 1.98 -20.88
CA SER A 297 -48.60 2.42 -20.89
C SER A 297 -48.94 3.39 -22.02
N SER A 298 -48.24 3.30 -23.18
CA SER A 298 -48.49 4.21 -24.30
C SER A 298 -49.98 4.47 -24.47
N SER A 299 -50.35 5.65 -24.95
CA SER A 299 -51.76 6.14 -25.10
C SER A 299 -52.71 5.17 -25.81
N ALA A 300 -52.22 4.05 -26.32
CA ALA A 300 -52.94 2.98 -26.99
C ALA A 300 -53.40 1.83 -26.07
N LEU A 301 -52.86 1.68 -24.84
CA LEU A 301 -53.20 0.59 -23.91
C LEU A 301 -53.87 1.19 -22.65
N PRO A 302 -55.12 0.87 -22.34
CA PRO A 302 -55.75 1.26 -21.09
C PRO A 302 -54.94 0.69 -19.89
N PRO A 303 -54.75 1.45 -18.80
CA PRO A 303 -54.00 1.02 -17.62
C PRO A 303 -54.48 -0.31 -17.03
N GLU A 304 -55.74 -0.66 -17.24
CA GLU A 304 -56.39 -1.88 -16.75
C GLU A 304 -55.89 -3.16 -17.47
N ILE A 305 -55.19 -3.04 -18.60
CA ILE A 305 -54.63 -4.18 -19.36
C ILE A 305 -53.21 -4.50 -18.89
N ILE A 306 -52.53 -3.58 -18.19
CA ILE A 306 -51.18 -3.79 -17.65
C ILE A 306 -51.32 -4.71 -16.43
N SER A 307 -50.55 -5.80 -16.40
CA SER A 307 -50.59 -6.75 -15.28
C SER A 307 -50.18 -6.08 -13.97
N GLU A 308 -50.88 -6.42 -12.88
CA GLU A 308 -50.50 -5.93 -11.52
C GLU A 308 -49.04 -6.19 -11.18
N GLU A 309 -48.51 -7.29 -11.69
CA GLU A 309 -47.10 -7.67 -11.49
C GLU A 309 -46.14 -6.66 -12.13
N LEU A 310 -46.42 -6.19 -13.34
CA LEU A 310 -45.62 -5.18 -14.03
C LEU A 310 -45.80 -3.80 -13.40
N THR A 311 -47.04 -3.45 -13.04
CA THR A 311 -47.32 -2.19 -12.36
C THR A 311 -46.61 -2.10 -11.01
N SER A 312 -46.60 -3.18 -10.21
CA SER A 312 -45.90 -3.22 -8.91
C SER A 312 -44.35 -3.19 -9.03
N GLN A 313 -43.83 -3.57 -10.17
CA GLN A 313 -42.37 -3.47 -10.44
C GLN A 313 -41.95 -2.06 -10.85
N LEU A 314 -42.82 -1.31 -11.51
CA LEU A 314 -42.49 0.01 -12.07
C LEU A 314 -43.04 1.17 -11.23
N LEU A 315 -44.06 0.97 -10.41
CA LEU A 315 -44.66 2.00 -9.57
C LEU A 315 -44.67 1.60 -8.11
N SER A 316 -44.26 2.53 -7.25
CA SER A 316 -44.54 2.51 -5.79
C SER A 316 -45.54 3.57 -5.42
N ASP A 317 -45.78 3.75 -4.11
CA ASP A 317 -46.71 4.80 -3.63
C ASP A 317 -46.20 6.20 -3.98
N ASP A 318 -44.90 6.43 -3.86
CA ASP A 318 -44.27 7.74 -4.01
C ASP A 318 -43.47 7.90 -5.29
N PHE A 319 -42.93 6.81 -5.89
CA PHE A 319 -42.01 6.85 -7.00
C PHE A 319 -42.45 6.03 -8.22
N SER A 320 -42.10 6.55 -9.40
CA SER A 320 -42.06 5.80 -10.64
C SER A 320 -40.62 5.32 -10.90
N ARG A 321 -40.45 4.07 -11.35
CA ARG A 321 -39.16 3.46 -11.67
C ARG A 321 -38.94 3.44 -13.17
N ILE A 322 -37.86 4.07 -13.60
CA ILE A 322 -37.35 4.00 -14.98
C ILE A 322 -36.15 3.06 -14.99
N ILE A 323 -36.25 1.98 -15.77
CA ILE A 323 -35.14 1.03 -15.94
C ILE A 323 -34.42 1.41 -17.22
N VAL A 324 -33.16 1.79 -17.12
CA VAL A 324 -32.29 2.15 -18.25
C VAL A 324 -31.26 1.05 -18.44
N VAL A 325 -31.14 0.58 -19.67
CA VAL A 325 -30.07 -0.35 -20.10
C VAL A 325 -29.11 0.40 -20.98
N SER A 326 -27.84 0.48 -20.56
CA SER A 326 -26.79 1.15 -21.34
C SER A 326 -25.80 0.15 -21.96
N ASN A 327 -25.16 0.58 -23.04
CA ASN A 327 -24.08 -0.16 -23.68
C ASN A 327 -22.69 0.23 -23.13
N SER A 328 -22.64 1.03 -22.06
CA SER A 328 -21.39 1.42 -21.42
C SER A 328 -20.70 0.22 -20.76
N PRO A 329 -19.38 0.23 -20.66
CA PRO A 329 -18.66 -0.74 -19.83
C PRO A 329 -19.07 -0.61 -18.34
N SER A 330 -18.66 -1.56 -17.50
CA SER A 330 -18.96 -1.50 -16.06
C SER A 330 -18.33 -0.31 -15.36
N GLU A 331 -17.16 0.16 -15.84
CA GLU A 331 -16.49 1.35 -15.35
C GLU A 331 -15.58 1.96 -16.44
N GLY A 332 -15.21 3.21 -16.25
CA GLY A 332 -14.34 3.93 -17.17
C GLY A 332 -14.89 5.33 -17.53
N PRO A 333 -14.15 6.12 -18.32
CA PRO A 333 -14.53 7.48 -18.64
C PRO A 333 -15.94 7.61 -19.26
N GLU A 334 -16.32 6.66 -20.12
CA GLU A 334 -17.65 6.63 -20.76
C GLU A 334 -18.77 6.42 -19.74
N THR A 335 -18.56 5.52 -18.79
CA THR A 335 -19.52 5.22 -17.72
C THR A 335 -19.70 6.40 -16.78
N PHE A 336 -18.59 7.05 -16.41
CA PHE A 336 -18.62 8.23 -15.56
C PHE A 336 -19.32 9.41 -16.24
N ALA A 337 -19.02 9.65 -17.54
CA ALA A 337 -19.68 10.69 -18.32
C ALA A 337 -21.19 10.44 -18.45
N LEU A 338 -21.59 9.19 -18.68
CA LEU A 338 -23.02 8.83 -18.73
C LEU A 338 -23.72 9.09 -17.40
N ALA A 339 -23.11 8.70 -16.27
CA ALA A 339 -23.69 8.93 -14.95
C ALA A 339 -23.82 10.43 -14.64
N GLU A 340 -22.83 11.24 -15.00
CA GLU A 340 -22.87 12.69 -14.86
C GLU A 340 -23.94 13.32 -15.76
N HIS A 341 -24.04 12.94 -17.03
CA HIS A 341 -25.07 13.45 -17.95
C HIS A 341 -26.49 13.12 -17.46
N ILE A 342 -26.70 11.90 -16.95
CA ILE A 342 -28.03 11.53 -16.38
C ILE A 342 -28.35 12.42 -15.18
N ARG A 343 -27.39 12.74 -14.31
CA ARG A 343 -27.58 13.68 -13.19
C ARG A 343 -27.91 15.09 -13.66
N GLU A 344 -27.16 15.59 -14.63
CA GLU A 344 -27.40 16.91 -15.22
C GLU A 344 -28.80 17.01 -15.83
N ILE A 345 -29.25 15.99 -16.57
CA ILE A 345 -30.60 15.93 -17.13
C ILE A 345 -31.66 15.87 -16.01
N ALA A 346 -31.41 15.10 -14.95
CA ALA A 346 -32.32 15.02 -13.82
C ALA A 346 -32.47 16.38 -13.12
N ASP A 347 -31.35 17.08 -12.87
CA ASP A 347 -31.33 18.42 -12.27
C ASP A 347 -32.00 19.48 -13.18
N GLU A 348 -31.83 19.35 -14.51
CA GLU A 348 -32.47 20.25 -15.47
C GLU A 348 -33.98 20.09 -15.52
N VAL A 349 -34.46 18.83 -15.46
CA VAL A 349 -35.91 18.53 -15.61
C VAL A 349 -36.66 18.72 -14.29
N TYR A 350 -36.11 18.24 -13.18
CA TYR A 350 -36.83 18.23 -11.90
C TYR A 350 -36.32 19.31 -10.93
N GLY A 351 -35.14 19.86 -11.18
CA GLY A 351 -34.45 20.80 -10.30
C GLY A 351 -33.50 20.12 -9.31
N PRO A 352 -32.47 20.86 -8.83
CA PRO A 352 -31.38 20.30 -8.01
C PRO A 352 -31.83 19.85 -6.60
N ASP A 353 -32.98 20.32 -6.11
CA ASP A 353 -33.54 19.96 -4.81
C ASP A 353 -34.60 18.86 -4.90
N SER A 354 -34.77 18.22 -6.05
CA SER A 354 -35.75 17.18 -6.28
C SER A 354 -35.36 15.84 -5.65
N GLU A 355 -36.35 15.10 -5.16
CA GLU A 355 -36.14 13.78 -4.54
C GLU A 355 -36.06 12.69 -5.62
N ILE A 356 -34.93 12.68 -6.36
CA ILE A 356 -34.62 11.66 -7.37
C ILE A 356 -33.56 10.73 -6.83
N HIS A 357 -33.75 9.42 -7.02
CA HIS A 357 -32.78 8.42 -6.63
C HIS A 357 -32.24 7.68 -7.86
N LEU A 358 -30.96 7.81 -8.12
CA LEU A 358 -30.24 7.17 -9.23
C LEU A 358 -29.50 5.95 -8.68
N VAL A 359 -29.94 4.76 -9.07
CA VAL A 359 -29.46 3.48 -8.52
C VAL A 359 -28.92 2.61 -9.66
N GLY A 360 -27.72 2.10 -9.49
CA GLY A 360 -27.06 1.23 -10.45
C GLY A 360 -25.56 1.17 -10.20
N GLU A 361 -24.91 0.16 -10.74
CA GLU A 361 -23.45 -0.03 -10.58
C GLU A 361 -22.68 1.19 -11.06
N ASN A 362 -23.10 1.81 -12.17
CA ASN A 362 -22.49 2.99 -12.75
C ASN A 362 -22.45 4.18 -11.77
N PHE A 363 -23.59 4.43 -11.08
CA PHE A 363 -23.67 5.51 -10.10
C PHE A 363 -22.84 5.22 -8.86
N VAL A 364 -22.93 3.97 -8.35
CA VAL A 364 -22.14 3.54 -7.19
C VAL A 364 -20.64 3.69 -7.43
N ILE A 365 -20.14 3.26 -8.62
CA ILE A 365 -18.73 3.38 -8.95
C ILE A 365 -18.33 4.85 -9.16
N THR A 366 -19.22 5.69 -9.71
CA THR A 366 -18.98 7.13 -9.85
C THR A 366 -18.89 7.80 -8.48
N ASP A 367 -19.83 7.51 -7.56
CA ASP A 367 -19.80 8.03 -6.18
C ASP A 367 -18.58 7.54 -5.39
N MET A 368 -18.19 6.28 -5.60
CA MET A 368 -16.93 5.75 -5.08
C MET A 368 -15.74 6.56 -5.59
N ARG A 369 -15.64 6.79 -6.91
CA ARG A 369 -14.57 7.58 -7.53
C ARG A 369 -14.45 8.94 -6.83
N ASP A 370 -15.55 9.67 -6.73
CA ASP A 370 -15.57 11.03 -6.21
C ASP A 370 -15.17 11.05 -4.71
N THR A 371 -15.78 10.17 -3.92
CA THR A 371 -15.46 10.03 -2.50
C THR A 371 -13.98 9.69 -2.28
N ILE A 372 -13.46 8.73 -3.01
CA ILE A 372 -12.09 8.27 -2.85
C ILE A 372 -11.08 9.32 -3.34
N GLN A 373 -11.38 10.07 -4.41
CA GLN A 373 -10.50 11.16 -4.88
C GLN A 373 -10.36 12.27 -3.84
N GLU A 374 -11.46 12.67 -3.19
CA GLU A 374 -11.41 13.62 -2.07
C GLU A 374 -10.64 13.06 -0.87
N ASP A 375 -10.93 11.83 -0.47
CA ASP A 375 -10.27 11.14 0.63
C ASP A 375 -8.75 11.04 0.43
N SER A 376 -8.30 10.84 -0.82
CA SER A 376 -6.89 10.62 -1.12
C SER A 376 -6.02 11.82 -0.73
N ILE A 377 -6.50 13.04 -0.93
CA ILE A 377 -5.77 14.26 -0.58
C ILE A 377 -5.62 14.36 0.94
N ILE A 378 -6.71 14.08 1.66
CA ILE A 378 -6.74 14.16 3.12
C ILE A 378 -5.85 13.08 3.73
N VAL A 379 -6.01 11.84 3.29
CA VAL A 379 -5.30 10.68 3.84
C VAL A 379 -3.80 10.77 3.57
N ASN A 380 -3.39 11.07 2.32
CA ASN A 380 -1.98 11.24 1.99
C ASN A 380 -1.36 12.42 2.76
N GLY A 381 -2.07 13.54 2.86
CA GLY A 381 -1.61 14.70 3.64
C GLY A 381 -1.43 14.38 5.12
N LEU A 382 -2.39 13.66 5.73
CA LEU A 382 -2.31 13.22 7.12
C LEU A 382 -1.19 12.20 7.35
N ALA A 383 -1.01 11.24 6.44
CA ALA A 383 0.07 10.26 6.52
C ALA A 383 1.45 10.94 6.47
N ILE A 384 1.66 11.83 5.50
CA ILE A 384 2.90 12.61 5.38
C ILE A 384 3.15 13.44 6.65
N LEU A 385 2.14 14.14 7.14
CA LEU A 385 2.25 14.98 8.34
C LEU A 385 2.57 14.14 9.58
N ALA A 386 1.86 13.03 9.77
CA ALA A 386 2.04 12.13 10.90
C ALA A 386 3.44 11.51 10.92
N VAL A 387 3.89 10.96 9.77
CA VAL A 387 5.23 10.40 9.63
C VAL A 387 6.30 11.48 9.84
N ALA A 388 6.13 12.66 9.25
CA ALA A 388 7.06 13.78 9.44
C ALA A 388 7.15 14.20 10.91
N LEU A 389 6.03 14.23 11.63
CA LEU A 389 5.99 14.57 13.05
C LEU A 389 6.74 13.54 13.90
N VAL A 390 6.53 12.25 13.65
CA VAL A 390 7.25 11.18 14.34
C VAL A 390 8.75 11.29 14.10
N ILE A 391 9.18 11.51 12.86
CA ILE A 391 10.61 11.71 12.53
C ILE A 391 11.16 12.96 13.21
N ALA A 392 10.39 14.07 13.21
CA ALA A 392 10.80 15.31 13.89
C ALA A 392 11.07 15.09 15.39
N ILE A 393 10.19 14.36 16.05
CA ILE A 393 10.33 14.01 17.47
C ILE A 393 11.51 13.05 17.69
N ALA A 394 11.65 12.01 16.86
CA ALA A 394 12.69 10.99 16.99
C ALA A 394 14.10 11.57 16.84
N PHE A 395 14.30 12.42 15.86
CA PHE A 395 15.59 13.06 15.59
C PHE A 395 15.75 14.45 16.24
N ARG A 396 14.68 15.00 16.81
CA ARG A 396 14.63 16.39 17.32
C ARG A 396 15.14 17.37 16.27
N SER A 397 14.71 17.22 15.04
CA SER A 397 15.14 17.95 13.86
C SER A 397 13.95 18.39 13.02
N ILE A 398 14.02 19.60 12.46
CA ILE A 398 12.98 20.12 11.56
C ILE A 398 13.27 19.74 10.11
N SER A 399 14.55 19.67 9.71
CA SER A 399 14.93 19.41 8.32
C SER A 399 14.93 17.92 7.92
N LEU A 400 15.24 17.02 8.86
CA LEU A 400 15.31 15.58 8.57
C LEU A 400 13.97 14.99 8.11
N PRO A 401 12.81 15.32 8.71
CA PRO A 401 11.51 14.86 8.21
C PRO A 401 11.31 15.18 6.74
N PHE A 402 11.62 16.39 6.33
CA PHE A 402 11.48 16.82 4.94
C PHE A 402 12.35 15.97 3.98
N LEU A 403 13.62 15.74 4.34
CA LEU A 403 14.53 14.97 3.49
C LEU A 403 14.14 13.48 3.38
N LEU A 404 13.73 12.88 4.51
CA LEU A 404 13.32 11.48 4.54
C LEU A 404 12.00 11.28 3.78
N VAL A 405 10.98 12.07 4.12
CA VAL A 405 9.68 11.99 3.45
C VAL A 405 9.82 12.24 1.96
N LEU A 406 10.55 13.28 1.55
CA LEU A 406 10.79 13.57 0.13
C LEU A 406 11.45 12.38 -0.59
N THR A 407 12.44 11.73 0.05
CA THR A 407 13.12 10.57 -0.54
C THR A 407 12.14 9.42 -0.80
N ILE A 408 11.25 9.13 0.13
CA ILE A 408 10.25 8.07 0.00
C ILE A 408 9.15 8.47 -0.98
N GLU A 409 8.66 9.72 -0.92
CA GLU A 409 7.64 10.23 -1.85
C GLU A 409 8.11 10.13 -3.31
N ILE A 410 9.37 10.47 -3.60
CA ILE A 410 9.91 10.29 -4.95
C ILE A 410 9.85 8.82 -5.37
N SER A 411 10.14 7.88 -4.48
CA SER A 411 10.03 6.44 -4.79
C SER A 411 8.57 6.01 -5.04
N ILE A 412 7.62 6.57 -4.27
CA ILE A 412 6.18 6.34 -4.45
C ILE A 412 5.73 6.89 -5.80
N TRP A 413 6.11 8.12 -6.16
CA TRP A 413 5.75 8.72 -7.46
C TRP A 413 6.30 7.91 -8.63
N ILE A 414 7.54 7.44 -8.56
CA ILE A 414 8.13 6.56 -9.59
C ILE A 414 7.35 5.25 -9.67
N ASN A 415 7.05 4.64 -8.53
CA ASN A 415 6.32 3.38 -8.46
C ASN A 415 4.92 3.48 -9.08
N LEU A 416 4.19 4.51 -8.70
CA LEU A 416 2.81 4.75 -9.14
C LEU A 416 2.71 5.33 -10.55
N ALA A 417 3.79 5.87 -11.11
CA ALA A 417 3.81 6.31 -12.51
C ALA A 417 4.03 5.17 -13.51
N LEU A 418 4.56 4.03 -13.08
CA LEU A 418 4.85 2.91 -14.00
C LEU A 418 3.62 2.38 -14.74
N PRO A 419 2.42 2.24 -14.12
CA PRO A 419 1.21 1.83 -14.83
C PRO A 419 0.86 2.79 -15.99
N TYR A 420 0.96 4.10 -15.78
CA TYR A 420 0.74 5.09 -16.82
C TYR A 420 1.67 4.88 -18.03
N PHE A 421 2.97 4.71 -17.79
CA PHE A 421 3.95 4.50 -18.88
C PHE A 421 3.84 3.13 -19.55
N SER A 422 3.31 2.12 -18.85
CA SER A 422 3.07 0.79 -19.42
C SER A 422 1.70 0.65 -20.10
N GLY A 423 0.83 1.67 -19.98
CA GLY A 423 -0.53 1.63 -20.52
C GLY A 423 -1.44 0.63 -19.79
N THR A 424 -1.15 0.32 -18.52
CA THR A 424 -1.97 -0.57 -17.70
C THR A 424 -2.84 0.26 -16.76
N ASN A 425 -4.03 -0.25 -16.47
CA ASN A 425 -4.89 0.34 -15.46
C ASN A 425 -4.35 0.05 -14.06
N LEU A 426 -4.68 0.89 -13.09
CA LEU A 426 -4.31 0.73 -11.69
C LEU A 426 -5.57 0.75 -10.82
N SER A 427 -5.71 -0.25 -9.94
CA SER A 427 -6.76 -0.20 -8.92
C SER A 427 -6.56 1.02 -8.02
N TYR A 428 -7.62 1.83 -7.88
CA TYR A 428 -7.55 3.00 -7.02
C TYR A 428 -7.35 2.64 -5.55
N ILE A 429 -7.96 1.54 -5.12
CA ILE A 429 -7.74 0.96 -3.78
C ILE A 429 -6.25 0.63 -3.61
N GLY A 430 -5.65 0.00 -4.63
CA GLY A 430 -4.22 -0.28 -4.67
C GLY A 430 -3.37 0.98 -4.57
N TYR A 431 -3.70 2.01 -5.34
CA TYR A 431 -3.02 3.31 -5.31
C TYR A 431 -3.01 3.93 -3.92
N LEU A 432 -4.16 4.00 -3.27
CA LEU A 432 -4.33 4.70 -2.00
C LEU A 432 -3.68 3.96 -0.83
N ILE A 433 -3.84 2.63 -0.78
CA ILE A 433 -3.21 1.80 0.23
C ILE A 433 -1.70 1.82 0.05
N VAL A 434 -1.20 1.70 -1.18
CA VAL A 434 0.24 1.66 -1.43
C VAL A 434 0.90 2.98 -1.09
N SER A 435 0.31 4.14 -1.38
CA SER A 435 0.91 5.43 -1.05
C SER A 435 1.16 5.56 0.46
N THR A 436 0.19 5.19 1.29
CA THR A 436 0.31 5.25 2.76
C THR A 436 1.15 4.13 3.35
N VAL A 437 0.95 2.90 2.88
CA VAL A 437 1.68 1.71 3.36
C VAL A 437 3.15 1.79 2.96
N GLN A 438 3.45 2.16 1.72
CA GLN A 438 4.84 2.29 1.27
C GLN A 438 5.54 3.39 2.06
N LEU A 439 4.90 4.55 2.29
CA LEU A 439 5.47 5.61 3.13
C LEU A 439 5.74 5.09 4.54
N GLY A 440 4.77 4.47 5.20
CA GLY A 440 4.91 3.95 6.57
C GLY A 440 5.94 2.83 6.71
N ALA A 441 5.92 1.85 5.79
CA ALA A 441 6.73 0.64 5.88
C ALA A 441 8.14 0.75 5.30
N THR A 442 8.48 1.82 4.56
CA THR A 442 9.81 1.95 3.94
C THR A 442 10.60 3.18 4.42
N VAL A 443 9.96 4.08 5.15
CA VAL A 443 10.67 5.21 5.79
C VAL A 443 11.68 4.73 6.83
N ASP A 444 11.50 3.54 7.37
CA ASP A 444 12.37 2.86 8.33
C ASP A 444 13.79 2.71 7.80
N TYR A 445 13.94 2.41 6.51
CA TYR A 445 15.24 2.34 5.84
C TYR A 445 15.95 3.70 5.92
N GLY A 446 15.20 4.78 5.67
CA GLY A 446 15.71 6.15 5.79
C GLY A 446 16.08 6.53 7.22
N ILE A 447 15.27 6.14 8.20
CA ILE A 447 15.52 6.39 9.63
C ILE A 447 16.82 5.72 10.06
N LEU A 448 17.01 4.44 9.75
CA LEU A 448 18.20 3.68 10.12
C LEU A 448 19.47 4.29 9.49
N LEU A 449 19.47 4.58 8.19
CA LEU A 449 20.59 5.19 7.51
C LEU A 449 20.91 6.59 8.07
N THR A 450 19.88 7.40 8.30
CA THR A 450 20.03 8.76 8.85
C THR A 450 20.60 8.72 10.27
N GLN A 451 20.18 7.78 11.10
CA GLN A 451 20.73 7.62 12.45
C GLN A 451 22.21 7.31 12.41
N HIS A 452 22.65 6.38 11.55
CA HIS A 452 24.06 6.09 11.36
C HIS A 452 24.83 7.30 10.81
N TYR A 453 24.21 8.11 9.93
CA TYR A 453 24.81 9.34 9.45
C TYR A 453 25.03 10.33 10.59
N MET A 454 24.03 10.57 11.42
CA MET A 454 24.11 11.47 12.58
C MET A 454 25.18 11.04 13.58
N ASP A 455 25.25 9.74 13.88
CA ASP A 455 26.26 9.20 14.79
C ASP A 455 27.68 9.30 14.18
N ASN A 456 27.84 9.00 12.90
CA ASN A 456 29.12 9.13 12.21
C ASN A 456 29.57 10.59 12.07
N ARG A 457 28.64 11.55 11.94
CA ARG A 457 28.98 13.00 11.85
C ARG A 457 29.59 13.56 13.13
N LYS A 458 29.38 12.92 14.28
CA LYS A 458 30.03 13.31 15.53
C LYS A 458 31.55 13.07 15.52
N ILE A 459 32.03 12.17 14.67
CA ILE A 459 33.45 11.74 14.63
C ILE A 459 34.11 11.85 13.25
N LEU A 460 33.32 11.98 12.18
CA LEU A 460 33.80 12.01 10.79
C LEU A 460 33.27 13.23 10.03
N GLY A 461 33.98 13.59 8.96
CA GLY A 461 33.52 14.57 8.00
C GLY A 461 32.31 14.08 7.21
N LYS A 462 31.50 15.02 6.69
CA LYS A 462 30.22 14.74 6.02
C LYS A 462 30.31 13.70 4.88
N LYS A 463 31.39 13.69 4.10
CA LYS A 463 31.61 12.74 3.00
C LYS A 463 31.88 11.34 3.53
N GLU A 464 32.77 11.21 4.51
CA GLU A 464 33.12 9.94 5.13
C GLU A 464 31.97 9.40 5.99
N ALA A 465 31.24 10.27 6.70
CA ALA A 465 30.05 9.89 7.43
C ALA A 465 28.99 9.28 6.51
N ALA A 466 28.69 9.93 5.37
CA ALA A 466 27.75 9.38 4.40
C ALA A 466 28.21 8.04 3.81
N ARG A 467 29.51 7.97 3.43
CA ARG A 467 30.12 6.73 2.92
C ARG A 467 30.02 5.58 3.91
N LYS A 468 30.40 5.83 5.15
CA LYS A 468 30.40 4.83 6.22
C LYS A 468 28.98 4.39 6.57
N SER A 469 28.05 5.33 6.66
CA SER A 469 26.64 5.01 6.99
C SER A 469 26.02 4.05 5.96
N VAL A 470 26.23 4.27 4.66
CA VAL A 470 25.79 3.32 3.63
C VAL A 470 26.46 1.96 3.80
N SER A 471 27.79 1.93 4.02
CA SER A 471 28.51 0.66 4.15
C SER A 471 28.09 -0.16 5.37
N ASP A 472 27.78 0.52 6.49
CA ASP A 472 27.42 -0.11 7.77
C ASP A 472 25.94 -0.56 7.79
N THR A 473 25.05 0.12 7.04
CA THR A 473 23.61 -0.16 7.07
C THR A 473 23.10 -1.00 5.89
N ALA A 474 23.85 -1.07 4.78
CA ALA A 474 23.36 -1.72 3.55
C ALA A 474 22.85 -3.16 3.78
N GLY A 475 23.59 -3.98 4.55
CA GLY A 475 23.18 -5.35 4.85
C GLY A 475 21.83 -5.42 5.61
N SER A 476 21.65 -4.52 6.58
CA SER A 476 20.42 -4.45 7.39
C SER A 476 19.23 -3.87 6.63
N LEU A 477 19.46 -3.12 5.54
CA LEU A 477 18.40 -2.54 4.71
C LEU A 477 17.98 -3.47 3.56
N ILE A 478 18.95 -4.16 2.96
CA ILE A 478 18.73 -5.01 1.79
C ILE A 478 17.81 -6.20 2.14
N SER A 479 18.08 -6.88 3.25
CA SER A 479 17.33 -8.09 3.61
C SER A 479 15.83 -7.85 3.81
N PRO A 480 15.39 -6.89 4.65
CA PRO A 480 13.98 -6.57 4.80
C PRO A 480 13.31 -6.14 3.51
N ALA A 481 13.96 -5.27 2.72
CA ALA A 481 13.41 -4.78 1.47
C ALA A 481 13.19 -5.92 0.45
N PHE A 482 14.12 -6.88 0.39
CA PHE A 482 13.96 -8.06 -0.47
C PHE A 482 12.88 -9.01 0.04
N ILE A 483 12.68 -9.11 1.36
CA ILE A 483 11.58 -9.90 1.92
C ILE A 483 10.24 -9.26 1.57
N LEU A 484 10.09 -7.95 1.80
CA LEU A 484 8.87 -7.21 1.45
C LEU A 484 8.59 -7.31 -0.06
N ALA A 485 9.64 -7.17 -0.89
CA ALA A 485 9.52 -7.33 -2.33
C ALA A 485 9.08 -8.75 -2.74
N ALA A 486 9.72 -9.76 -2.20
CA ALA A 486 9.42 -11.16 -2.52
C ALA A 486 8.01 -11.56 -2.06
N VAL A 487 7.63 -11.17 -0.85
CA VAL A 487 6.29 -11.42 -0.31
C VAL A 487 5.23 -10.68 -1.14
N GLY A 488 5.48 -9.42 -1.52
CA GLY A 488 4.61 -8.66 -2.42
C GLY A 488 4.47 -9.32 -3.79
N LEU A 489 5.55 -9.79 -4.39
CA LEU A 489 5.53 -10.50 -5.67
C LEU A 489 4.82 -11.86 -5.58
N VAL A 490 4.94 -12.58 -4.46
CA VAL A 490 4.15 -13.80 -4.20
C VAL A 490 2.66 -13.47 -4.15
N LEU A 491 2.29 -12.42 -3.42
CA LEU A 491 0.91 -11.94 -3.37
C LEU A 491 0.39 -11.63 -4.77
N ALA A 492 1.19 -10.94 -5.58
CA ALA A 492 0.85 -10.61 -6.97
C ALA A 492 0.67 -11.85 -7.87
N ALA A 493 1.51 -12.87 -7.70
CA ALA A 493 1.51 -14.04 -8.57
C ALA A 493 0.48 -15.09 -8.18
N VAL A 494 0.05 -15.13 -6.91
CA VAL A 494 -0.78 -16.22 -6.36
C VAL A 494 -2.24 -15.79 -6.20
N SER A 495 -2.51 -14.48 -5.98
CA SER A 495 -3.87 -14.00 -5.78
C SER A 495 -4.68 -14.04 -7.08
N SER A 496 -5.90 -14.56 -6.99
CA SER A 496 -6.91 -14.53 -8.06
C SER A 496 -7.78 -13.27 -8.00
N ILE A 497 -7.66 -12.48 -6.94
CA ILE A 497 -8.34 -11.19 -6.77
C ILE A 497 -7.45 -10.10 -7.35
N SER A 498 -7.89 -9.42 -8.40
CA SER A 498 -7.10 -8.42 -9.14
C SER A 498 -6.54 -7.32 -8.22
N VAL A 499 -7.37 -6.73 -7.37
CA VAL A 499 -6.97 -5.68 -6.41
C VAL A 499 -5.86 -6.15 -5.48
N VAL A 500 -5.93 -7.39 -4.97
CA VAL A 500 -4.94 -7.97 -4.06
C VAL A 500 -3.62 -8.27 -4.80
N SER A 501 -3.72 -8.79 -6.02
CA SER A 501 -2.57 -9.04 -6.90
C SER A 501 -1.83 -7.74 -7.22
N GLU A 502 -2.55 -6.69 -7.62
CA GLU A 502 -1.96 -5.37 -7.91
C GLU A 502 -1.32 -4.74 -6.67
N LEU A 503 -2.00 -4.82 -5.51
CA LEU A 503 -1.42 -4.40 -4.23
C LEU A 503 -0.08 -5.06 -3.97
N GLY A 504 -0.01 -6.38 -4.16
CA GLY A 504 1.22 -7.15 -4.01
C GLY A 504 2.33 -6.67 -4.95
N LEU A 505 2.01 -6.49 -6.23
CA LEU A 505 2.96 -6.03 -7.25
C LEU A 505 3.51 -4.64 -6.92
N VAL A 506 2.62 -3.69 -6.62
CA VAL A 506 3.01 -2.29 -6.37
C VAL A 506 3.78 -2.18 -5.06
N LEU A 507 3.41 -2.91 -4.00
CA LEU A 507 4.16 -2.96 -2.74
C LEU A 507 5.54 -3.59 -2.92
N GLY A 508 5.62 -4.74 -3.59
CA GLY A 508 6.88 -5.43 -3.82
C GLY A 508 7.87 -4.59 -4.62
N ARG A 509 7.42 -3.98 -5.71
CA ARG A 509 8.19 -3.05 -6.52
C ARG A 509 8.54 -1.78 -5.75
N GLY A 510 7.60 -1.25 -4.98
CA GLY A 510 7.77 -0.07 -4.15
C GLY A 510 8.87 -0.23 -3.10
N ALA A 511 8.96 -1.40 -2.47
CA ALA A 511 10.03 -1.71 -1.50
C ALA A 511 11.42 -1.62 -2.13
N LEU A 512 11.61 -2.18 -3.34
CA LEU A 512 12.89 -2.11 -4.06
C LEU A 512 13.23 -0.69 -4.51
N LEU A 513 12.25 0.07 -4.98
CA LEU A 513 12.44 1.47 -5.36
C LEU A 513 12.80 2.32 -4.14
N SER A 514 12.11 2.15 -3.01
CA SER A 514 12.42 2.84 -1.75
C SER A 514 13.82 2.50 -1.26
N LEU A 515 14.21 1.22 -1.28
CA LEU A 515 15.57 0.80 -0.95
C LEU A 515 16.61 1.50 -1.85
N GLY A 516 16.36 1.52 -3.15
CA GLY A 516 17.23 2.21 -4.12
C GLY A 516 17.35 3.70 -3.80
N MET A 517 16.26 4.39 -3.55
CA MET A 517 16.27 5.82 -3.20
C MET A 517 16.97 6.08 -1.86
N VAL A 518 16.75 5.24 -0.86
CA VAL A 518 17.42 5.38 0.45
C VAL A 518 18.93 5.11 0.35
N ILE A 519 19.36 4.11 -0.41
CA ILE A 519 20.80 3.82 -0.54
C ILE A 519 21.52 4.85 -1.44
N PHE A 520 20.90 5.26 -2.54
CA PHE A 520 21.59 6.08 -3.55
C PHE A 520 21.31 7.58 -3.45
N LEU A 521 20.07 8.00 -3.14
CA LEU A 521 19.70 9.42 -3.07
C LEU A 521 19.91 10.00 -1.68
N LEU A 522 19.36 9.38 -0.63
CA LEU A 522 19.33 9.95 0.72
C LEU A 522 20.72 10.33 1.27
N PRO A 523 21.81 9.52 1.14
CA PRO A 523 23.12 9.89 1.65
C PRO A 523 23.68 11.16 1.00
N ASN A 524 23.34 11.36 -0.27
CA ASN A 524 23.76 12.55 -1.02
C ASN A 524 22.97 13.79 -0.60
N LEU A 525 21.68 13.65 -0.31
CA LEU A 525 20.85 14.72 0.25
C LEU A 525 21.33 15.10 1.66
N LEU A 526 21.58 14.13 2.54
CA LEU A 526 22.11 14.37 3.88
C LEU A 526 23.44 15.12 3.83
N ARG A 527 24.33 14.78 2.89
CA ARG A 527 25.62 15.46 2.69
C ARG A 527 25.46 16.89 2.17
N ILE A 528 24.54 17.13 1.24
CA ILE A 528 24.29 18.47 0.67
C ILE A 528 23.69 19.38 1.71
N PHE A 529 22.69 18.91 2.44
CA PHE A 529 21.95 19.65 3.46
C PHE A 529 22.57 19.55 4.86
N ASP A 530 23.81 19.03 5.00
CA ASP A 530 24.49 18.80 6.28
C ASP A 530 24.48 20.02 7.20
N ARG A 531 24.78 21.22 6.68
CA ARG A 531 24.73 22.48 7.46
C ARG A 531 23.33 22.86 7.92
N LEU A 532 22.31 22.56 7.11
CA LEU A 532 20.92 22.82 7.49
C LEU A 532 20.49 21.85 8.60
N ILE A 533 20.88 20.57 8.48
CA ILE A 533 20.63 19.53 9.48
C ILE A 533 21.25 19.94 10.82
N GLU A 534 22.53 20.35 10.80
CA GLU A 534 23.24 20.80 12.00
C GLU A 534 22.53 21.96 12.72
N LYS A 535 22.06 22.97 11.97
CA LYS A 535 21.38 24.13 12.52
C LYS A 535 19.98 23.86 13.06
N THR A 536 19.28 22.88 12.48
CA THR A 536 17.86 22.57 12.79
C THR A 536 17.68 21.36 13.70
N THR A 537 18.77 20.71 14.10
CA THR A 537 18.74 19.53 14.97
C THR A 537 19.25 19.89 16.37
N TRP A 538 18.47 19.55 17.40
CA TRP A 538 18.85 19.78 18.78
C TRP A 538 20.02 18.91 19.19
N LYS A 539 21.14 19.54 19.62
CA LYS A 539 22.39 18.86 20.03
C LYS A 539 22.92 17.89 18.96
N ALA A 540 23.05 18.39 17.74
CA ALA A 540 23.61 17.61 16.63
C ALA A 540 25.07 17.20 16.89
N ASP A 541 25.83 18.07 17.58
CA ASP A 541 27.25 17.88 17.98
C ASP A 541 28.14 17.37 16.82
N PHE A 542 27.95 17.94 15.61
CA PHE A 542 28.71 17.56 14.43
C PHE A 542 30.17 18.01 14.54
N LEU A 543 31.09 17.15 14.09
CA LEU A 543 32.49 17.50 14.03
C LEU A 543 32.72 18.65 13.02
N PRO A 544 33.25 19.82 13.44
CA PRO A 544 33.50 20.94 12.53
C PRO A 544 34.51 20.59 11.43
N ASP A 545 34.25 21.03 10.20
CA ASP A 545 35.15 20.79 9.05
C ASP A 545 36.56 21.32 9.28
N SER A 546 36.74 22.39 10.09
CA SER A 546 38.03 22.96 10.46
C SER A 546 38.92 22.01 11.28
N LEU A 547 38.31 21.16 12.12
CA LEU A 547 39.06 20.15 12.90
C LEU A 547 39.41 18.93 12.07
N ILE A 548 38.67 18.62 11.02
CA ILE A 548 38.95 17.51 10.10
C ILE A 548 40.21 17.79 9.31
N HIS A 549 40.33 18.98 8.71
CA HIS A 549 41.52 19.38 7.96
C HIS A 549 42.78 19.46 8.84
N ARG A 550 42.63 19.70 10.14
CA ARG A 550 43.76 19.66 11.09
C ARG A 550 44.23 18.23 11.34
N LYS A 551 43.34 17.27 11.50
CA LYS A 551 43.66 15.86 11.70
C LYS A 551 44.30 15.25 10.44
N GLU A 552 43.75 15.51 9.27
CA GLU A 552 44.30 15.06 7.99
C GLU A 552 45.71 15.60 7.75
N LYS A 553 45.97 16.89 8.08
CA LYS A 553 47.32 17.46 8.01
C LYS A 553 48.31 16.83 9.00
N GLN A 554 47.87 16.50 10.20
CA GLN A 554 48.69 15.86 11.22
C GLN A 554 49.07 14.41 10.86
N GLU A 555 48.11 13.62 10.31
CA GLU A 555 48.35 12.27 9.82
C GLU A 555 49.27 12.27 8.59
N PHE A 556 49.14 13.25 7.69
CA PHE A 556 50.02 13.38 6.53
C PHE A 556 51.47 13.70 6.96
N THR A 557 51.63 14.59 7.97
CA THR A 557 52.97 14.96 8.48
C THR A 557 53.62 13.84 9.29
N GLN A 558 52.85 12.98 9.95
CA GLN A 558 53.36 11.81 10.66
C GLN A 558 53.76 10.67 9.71
N ASN A 559 53.06 10.47 8.59
CA ASN A 559 53.41 9.48 7.57
C ASN A 559 54.58 9.91 6.69
N GLU A 560 54.90 11.21 6.59
CA GLU A 560 56.12 11.69 5.92
C GLU A 560 57.37 11.64 6.83
N GLN A 561 57.19 11.44 8.14
CA GLN A 561 58.29 11.35 9.12
C GLN A 561 58.60 9.90 9.56
N SER A 562 57.80 8.91 9.09
CA SER A 562 58.02 7.46 9.30
C SER A 562 58.52 6.79 7.99
#